data_e05ded1f88259ddf7f2d0bf9e82bf321
#
_entry.id   e05ded1f88259ddf7f2d0bf9e82bf321
#
_cell.length_a   1.000
_cell.length_b   1.000
_cell.length_c   1.000
_cell.angle_alpha   90.00
_cell.angle_beta   90.00
_cell.angle_gamma   90.00
#
_symmetry.space_group_name_H-M   'P 1'
#
loop_
_entity.id
_entity.type
_entity.pdbx_description
1 polymer ?
#
loop_
_entity_poly.entity_id
_entity_poly.type
_entity_poly.pdbx_seq_one_letter_code
_entity_poly.pdbx_strand_id
1 'polypeptide(L)'
;MSARSSRIWFAAAGLAIIAMVAAGCGGGSDTTSSSGGGGGGGGGGTIALLLPENETPRYETNDKPGIEEAVSEKCPECEVIYFNAGGDAEKQQSQGEAALTKGAEVLILDPMDSKSAASIVEKANAQGVPVVSYDRLIENSEVSAYISFDNERVGELQAESLAKKLKEDGKASGPIIKINGDPADPNAALFKKGSSKGFEEAGVKVAKEYDTPGWTAENAQREAQQAITSLGKEGFWGIYAANDDTGGGAIAAMKGAGINPEERPVTGQDATVAGLQRILAGQQYMTVYKAIPPETQISAEIAIALLEGEEVPQEKITEEINNGKTDVPSVLLEPIAVTKDNVKSTVIKDGFVTASELCTSAYQTACKEAGISG
;
A
#
# COMPACT_ATOMS: atom_id res chain seq x y z
N MET A 1 -52.85 34.98 13.10
CA MET A 1 -52.99 36.12 12.15
C MET A 1 -52.23 35.71 10.90
N SER A 2 -52.96 35.27 9.97
CA SER A 2 -53.22 35.66 8.58
C SER A 2 -52.14 35.24 7.62
N ALA A 3 -52.19 34.15 6.89
CA ALA A 3 -53.03 33.70 5.76
C ALA A 3 -53.01 34.68 4.54
N ARG A 4 -52.47 34.12 3.41
CA ARG A 4 -52.90 34.30 2.01
C ARG A 4 -51.89 33.59 1.09
N SER A 5 -52.07 32.46 0.51
CA SER A 5 -52.96 31.96 -0.57
C SER A 5 -53.04 32.87 -1.79
N SER A 6 -52.47 32.43 -2.91
CA SER A 6 -53.00 32.75 -4.24
C SER A 6 -52.64 31.64 -5.25
N ARG A 7 -53.66 31.01 -5.73
CA ARG A 7 -53.75 30.09 -6.88
C ARG A 7 -53.97 30.94 -8.16
N ILE A 8 -53.82 30.29 -9.30
CA ILE A 8 -54.59 30.47 -10.56
C ILE A 8 -53.63 30.34 -11.74
N TRP A 9 -53.74 29.65 -12.82
CA TRP A 9 -54.71 28.82 -13.56
C TRP A 9 -54.10 28.58 -14.96
N PHE A 10 -54.28 27.35 -15.47
CA PHE A 10 -54.64 26.84 -16.80
C PHE A 10 -54.19 27.54 -18.09
N ALA A 11 -53.65 26.77 -19.06
CA ALA A 11 -54.36 26.53 -20.32
C ALA A 11 -53.68 25.37 -21.12
N ALA A 12 -54.52 24.49 -21.62
CA ALA A 12 -54.25 23.38 -22.51
C ALA A 12 -54.58 23.77 -23.96
N ALA A 13 -54.08 23.01 -24.88
CA ALA A 13 -54.52 22.75 -26.27
C ALA A 13 -53.28 22.71 -27.21
N GLY A 14 -53.11 21.81 -28.19
CA GLY A 14 -54.00 20.87 -28.81
C GLY A 14 -53.24 20.00 -29.84
N LEU A 15 -53.89 18.96 -30.24
CA LEU A 15 -53.51 17.91 -31.21
C LEU A 15 -53.12 18.43 -32.60
N ALA A 16 -52.21 17.65 -33.28
CA ALA A 16 -52.38 17.33 -34.69
C ALA A 16 -51.66 16.05 -35.06
N ILE A 17 -52.44 15.05 -35.47
CA ILE A 17 -52.08 13.79 -36.03
C ILE A 17 -51.95 13.97 -37.57
N ILE A 18 -50.90 13.44 -38.17
CA ILE A 18 -50.91 13.05 -39.58
C ILE A 18 -50.18 11.71 -39.75
N ALA A 19 -50.93 10.68 -40.07
CA ALA A 19 -50.48 9.37 -40.54
C ALA A 19 -50.35 9.42 -42.08
N MET A 20 -49.30 8.83 -42.63
CA MET A 20 -49.31 8.35 -44.03
C MET A 20 -48.59 7.01 -44.12
N VAL A 21 -49.36 6.03 -44.54
CA VAL A 21 -49.00 4.67 -44.91
C VAL A 21 -48.53 4.65 -46.35
N ALA A 22 -47.46 3.93 -46.65
CA ALA A 22 -47.26 3.37 -47.97
C ALA A 22 -46.53 2.01 -47.85
N ALA A 23 -47.16 1.00 -48.31
CA ALA A 23 -46.75 -0.39 -48.39
C ALA A 23 -45.81 -0.62 -49.56
N GLY A 24 -44.87 -1.59 -49.40
CA GLY A 24 -44.08 -2.15 -50.49
C GLY A 24 -43.61 -3.55 -50.08
N CYS A 25 -44.23 -4.55 -50.68
CA CYS A 25 -43.91 -5.98 -50.57
C CYS A 25 -42.60 -6.37 -51.26
N GLY A 26 -41.91 -7.41 -50.74
CA GLY A 26 -40.86 -8.14 -51.48
C GLY A 26 -40.14 -9.13 -50.57
N GLY A 27 -40.47 -10.41 -50.71
CA GLY A 27 -40.09 -11.52 -49.84
C GLY A 27 -38.66 -12.02 -49.96
N GLY A 28 -38.31 -12.94 -49.07
CA GLY A 28 -37.11 -13.75 -49.11
C GLY A 28 -36.75 -14.24 -47.69
N SER A 29 -37.18 -15.47 -47.39
CA SER A 29 -36.75 -16.22 -46.20
C SER A 29 -35.27 -16.55 -46.35
N ASP A 30 -34.52 -16.38 -45.27
CA ASP A 30 -33.51 -17.35 -44.82
C ASP A 30 -33.12 -17.07 -43.38
N THR A 31 -33.49 -17.98 -42.50
CA THR A 31 -33.03 -18.13 -41.13
C THR A 31 -31.59 -18.64 -41.15
N THR A 32 -30.67 -17.80 -40.76
CA THR A 32 -29.36 -18.24 -40.24
C THR A 32 -29.14 -17.62 -38.90
N SER A 33 -29.26 -18.46 -37.88
CA SER A 33 -28.77 -18.22 -36.55
C SER A 33 -27.25 -18.13 -36.62
N SER A 34 -26.70 -16.91 -36.62
CA SER A 34 -25.27 -16.71 -36.32
C SER A 34 -25.11 -16.48 -34.83
N SER A 35 -24.74 -17.56 -34.12
CA SER A 35 -24.01 -17.44 -32.89
C SER A 35 -22.81 -16.53 -33.14
N GLY A 36 -22.88 -15.31 -32.62
CA GLY A 36 -21.76 -14.40 -32.58
C GLY A 36 -20.69 -14.97 -31.65
N GLY A 37 -19.67 -15.57 -32.27
CA GLY A 37 -18.43 -15.83 -31.58
C GLY A 37 -17.84 -14.51 -31.15
N GLY A 38 -17.49 -14.41 -29.88
CA GLY A 38 -16.69 -13.34 -29.33
C GLY A 38 -15.34 -13.31 -30.08
N GLY A 39 -15.17 -12.32 -30.92
CA GLY A 39 -13.86 -11.95 -31.43
C GLY A 39 -13.11 -11.27 -30.30
N GLY A 40 -12.02 -11.87 -29.83
CA GLY A 40 -11.01 -11.16 -29.06
C GLY A 40 -10.45 -10.03 -29.94
N GLY A 41 -10.97 -8.83 -29.74
CA GLY A 41 -10.38 -7.62 -30.24
C GLY A 41 -9.62 -7.03 -29.03
N GLY A 42 -8.30 -6.86 -29.15
CA GLY A 42 -7.51 -6.09 -28.21
C GLY A 42 -8.03 -4.65 -28.18
N GLY A 43 -9.04 -4.43 -27.36
CA GLY A 43 -9.55 -3.10 -27.04
C GLY A 43 -9.08 -2.77 -25.63
N GLY A 44 -8.39 -1.64 -25.50
CA GLY A 44 -7.95 -1.14 -24.23
C GLY A 44 -9.13 -0.93 -23.30
N GLY A 45 -8.91 -1.23 -22.02
CA GLY A 45 -9.88 -0.99 -20.95
C GLY A 45 -9.34 -0.01 -19.91
N THR A 46 -10.16 0.32 -18.93
CA THR A 46 -9.82 1.28 -17.89
C THR A 46 -9.55 0.59 -16.57
N ILE A 47 -8.33 0.70 -16.06
CA ILE A 47 -7.90 0.22 -14.75
C ILE A 47 -7.83 1.40 -13.79
N ALA A 48 -8.49 1.35 -12.64
CA ALA A 48 -8.37 2.38 -11.62
C ALA A 48 -7.38 1.97 -10.54
N LEU A 49 -6.39 2.82 -10.30
CA LEU A 49 -5.44 2.70 -9.21
C LEU A 49 -5.84 3.64 -8.07
N LEU A 50 -6.14 3.06 -6.90
CA LEU A 50 -6.52 3.80 -5.70
C LEU A 50 -5.51 3.54 -4.59
N LEU A 51 -4.70 4.57 -4.26
CA LEU A 51 -3.70 4.50 -3.19
C LEU A 51 -4.18 5.21 -1.91
N PRO A 52 -3.69 4.79 -0.71
CA PRO A 52 -4.28 5.18 0.56
C PRO A 52 -3.85 6.57 1.03
N GLU A 53 -2.56 6.92 0.87
CA GLU A 53 -1.99 8.12 1.48
C GLU A 53 -0.68 8.51 0.79
N ASN A 54 -0.06 9.61 1.20
CA ASN A 54 1.18 10.15 0.64
C ASN A 54 2.21 10.56 1.70
N GLU A 55 1.99 10.16 2.96
CA GLU A 55 2.98 10.30 4.04
C GLU A 55 4.15 9.33 3.81
N THR A 56 3.83 8.09 3.41
CA THR A 56 4.83 7.09 3.02
C THR A 56 5.23 7.32 1.55
N PRO A 57 6.47 7.77 1.27
CA PRO A 57 6.87 8.25 -0.07
C PRO A 57 6.73 7.22 -1.20
N ARG A 58 6.84 5.91 -0.88
CA ARG A 58 6.83 4.84 -1.90
C ARG A 58 5.62 4.89 -2.82
N TYR A 59 4.45 5.25 -2.30
CA TYR A 59 3.20 5.27 -3.08
C TYR A 59 3.28 6.17 -4.31
N GLU A 60 3.88 7.36 -4.17
CA GLU A 60 4.03 8.29 -5.28
C GLU A 60 5.32 8.08 -6.08
N THR A 61 6.39 7.57 -5.44
CA THR A 61 7.70 7.44 -6.09
C THR A 61 7.93 6.09 -6.77
N ASN A 62 7.24 5.03 -6.33
CA ASN A 62 7.49 3.66 -6.79
C ASN A 62 6.20 2.94 -7.22
N ASP A 63 5.16 2.91 -6.37
CA ASP A 63 3.97 2.10 -6.61
C ASP A 63 3.16 2.62 -7.80
N LYS A 64 2.79 3.90 -7.78
CA LYS A 64 2.07 4.54 -8.89
C LYS A 64 2.83 4.43 -10.22
N PRO A 65 4.06 4.94 -10.33
CA PRO A 65 4.78 4.86 -11.61
C PRO A 65 5.05 3.42 -12.05
N GLY A 66 5.30 2.50 -11.11
CA GLY A 66 5.53 1.09 -11.43
C GLY A 66 4.28 0.39 -12.00
N ILE A 67 3.08 0.67 -11.47
CA ILE A 67 1.83 0.14 -12.01
C ILE A 67 1.51 0.79 -13.37
N GLU A 68 1.66 2.12 -13.49
CA GLU A 68 1.44 2.83 -14.76
C GLU A 68 2.37 2.30 -15.87
N GLU A 69 3.66 2.10 -15.56
CA GLU A 69 4.64 1.53 -16.49
C GLU A 69 4.28 0.09 -16.87
N ALA A 70 4.02 -0.77 -15.89
CA ALA A 70 3.70 -2.18 -16.12
C ALA A 70 2.41 -2.36 -16.96
N VAL A 71 1.39 -1.54 -16.70
CA VAL A 71 0.16 -1.55 -17.53
C VAL A 71 0.47 -1.07 -18.95
N SER A 72 1.21 0.05 -19.11
CA SER A 72 1.55 0.59 -20.42
C SER A 72 2.39 -0.36 -21.28
N GLU A 73 3.29 -1.13 -20.64
CA GLU A 73 4.11 -2.12 -21.35
C GLU A 73 3.30 -3.34 -21.83
N LYS A 74 2.36 -3.81 -21.01
CA LYS A 74 1.61 -5.06 -21.25
C LYS A 74 0.28 -4.85 -21.99
N CYS A 75 -0.33 -3.69 -21.81
CA CYS A 75 -1.56 -3.26 -22.46
C CYS A 75 -1.45 -1.79 -22.89
N PRO A 76 -0.75 -1.48 -24.00
CA PRO A 76 -0.52 -0.10 -24.44
C PRO A 76 -1.79 0.72 -24.72
N GLU A 77 -2.90 0.04 -24.99
CA GLU A 77 -4.24 0.64 -25.19
C GLU A 77 -5.06 0.78 -23.90
N CYS A 78 -4.59 0.25 -22.76
CA CYS A 78 -5.28 0.40 -21.49
C CYS A 78 -5.02 1.77 -20.89
N GLU A 79 -6.06 2.36 -20.26
CA GLU A 79 -5.96 3.59 -19.51
C GLU A 79 -5.86 3.30 -18.01
N VAL A 80 -4.91 3.94 -17.33
CA VAL A 80 -4.85 3.94 -15.86
C VAL A 80 -5.41 5.26 -15.34
N ILE A 81 -6.50 5.21 -14.57
CA ILE A 81 -7.01 6.37 -13.83
C ILE A 81 -6.56 6.30 -12.38
N TYR A 82 -5.92 7.35 -11.90
CA TYR A 82 -5.27 7.38 -10.60
C TYR A 82 -6.01 8.24 -9.57
N PHE A 83 -6.04 7.73 -8.33
CA PHE A 83 -6.56 8.43 -7.14
C PHE A 83 -5.66 8.17 -5.93
N ASN A 84 -5.55 9.17 -5.05
CA ASN A 84 -4.90 9.03 -3.75
C ASN A 84 -5.81 9.62 -2.66
N ALA A 85 -6.08 8.84 -1.63
CA ALA A 85 -6.97 9.23 -0.55
C ALA A 85 -6.36 10.31 0.36
N GLY A 86 -5.04 10.40 0.41
CA GLY A 86 -4.35 11.38 1.28
C GLY A 86 -4.60 11.14 2.76
N GLY A 87 -4.74 9.87 3.17
CA GLY A 87 -4.98 9.48 4.55
C GLY A 87 -6.46 9.53 4.99
N ASP A 88 -7.40 9.72 4.05
CA ASP A 88 -8.83 9.88 4.35
C ASP A 88 -9.65 8.74 3.73
N ALA A 89 -10.19 7.85 4.58
CA ALA A 89 -10.98 6.70 4.15
C ALA A 89 -12.32 7.09 3.51
N GLU A 90 -12.97 8.19 3.95
CA GLU A 90 -14.22 8.67 3.33
C GLU A 90 -13.95 9.23 1.92
N LYS A 91 -12.81 9.91 1.75
CA LYS A 91 -12.35 10.34 0.44
C LYS A 91 -12.07 9.14 -0.48
N GLN A 92 -11.45 8.07 0.03
CA GLN A 92 -11.23 6.85 -0.76
C GLN A 92 -12.55 6.20 -1.20
N GLN A 93 -13.58 6.16 -0.35
CA GLN A 93 -14.91 5.73 -0.73
C GLN A 93 -15.46 6.53 -1.92
N SER A 94 -15.39 7.85 -1.83
CA SER A 94 -15.84 8.73 -2.91
C SER A 94 -15.03 8.54 -4.20
N GLN A 95 -13.74 8.25 -4.07
CA GLN A 95 -12.84 7.96 -5.20
C GLN A 95 -13.16 6.62 -5.87
N GLY A 96 -13.49 5.57 -5.09
CA GLY A 96 -13.97 4.31 -5.62
C GLY A 96 -15.25 4.46 -6.44
N GLU A 97 -16.22 5.22 -5.95
CA GLU A 97 -17.45 5.55 -6.71
C GLU A 97 -17.16 6.36 -7.98
N ALA A 98 -16.22 7.31 -7.90
CA ALA A 98 -15.81 8.10 -9.04
C ALA A 98 -15.10 7.24 -10.10
N ALA A 99 -14.27 6.28 -9.69
CA ALA A 99 -13.61 5.33 -10.58
C ALA A 99 -14.64 4.51 -11.38
N LEU A 100 -15.61 3.92 -10.68
CA LEU A 100 -16.70 3.15 -11.31
C LEU A 100 -17.54 4.04 -12.25
N THR A 101 -17.86 5.26 -11.84
CA THR A 101 -18.58 6.22 -12.69
C THR A 101 -17.81 6.62 -13.96
N LYS A 102 -16.49 6.65 -13.90
CA LYS A 102 -15.61 6.91 -15.04
C LYS A 102 -15.42 5.69 -15.95
N GLY A 103 -16.04 4.56 -15.60
CA GLY A 103 -16.00 3.35 -16.41
C GLY A 103 -14.78 2.47 -16.12
N ALA A 104 -14.23 2.51 -14.90
CA ALA A 104 -13.21 1.54 -14.52
C ALA A 104 -13.77 0.12 -14.61
N GLU A 105 -13.03 -0.76 -15.28
CA GLU A 105 -13.37 -2.15 -15.52
C GLU A 105 -12.61 -3.09 -14.57
N VAL A 106 -11.54 -2.61 -13.94
CA VAL A 106 -10.80 -3.27 -12.85
C VAL A 106 -10.37 -2.22 -11.84
N LEU A 107 -10.39 -2.54 -10.56
CA LEU A 107 -9.80 -1.71 -9.49
C LEU A 107 -8.54 -2.39 -8.95
N ILE A 108 -7.43 -1.66 -8.88
CA ILE A 108 -6.28 -1.97 -8.03
C ILE A 108 -6.41 -1.05 -6.82
N LEU A 109 -6.74 -1.62 -5.66
CA LEU A 109 -7.10 -0.86 -4.47
C LEU A 109 -6.19 -1.22 -3.28
N ASP A 110 -5.40 -0.25 -2.86
CA ASP A 110 -4.71 -0.27 -1.56
C ASP A 110 -5.59 0.47 -0.54
N PRO A 111 -6.23 -0.23 0.40
CA PRO A 111 -7.20 0.40 1.28
C PRO A 111 -6.55 1.32 2.31
N MET A 112 -7.13 2.53 2.50
CA MET A 112 -6.78 3.38 3.64
C MET A 112 -7.22 2.75 4.96
N ASP A 113 -8.41 2.16 4.99
CA ASP A 113 -8.93 1.35 6.08
C ASP A 113 -9.52 0.05 5.50
N SER A 114 -8.92 -1.07 5.88
CA SER A 114 -9.22 -2.38 5.30
C SER A 114 -10.64 -2.87 5.50
N LYS A 115 -11.30 -2.42 6.55
CA LYS A 115 -12.69 -2.83 6.85
C LYS A 115 -13.70 -1.99 6.09
N SER A 116 -13.52 -0.67 6.09
CA SER A 116 -14.44 0.23 5.39
C SER A 116 -14.34 0.10 3.88
N ALA A 117 -13.16 -0.25 3.34
CA ALA A 117 -12.96 -0.48 1.91
C ALA A 117 -13.80 -1.62 1.33
N ALA A 118 -14.31 -2.54 2.17
CA ALA A 118 -15.25 -3.57 1.74
C ALA A 118 -16.46 -2.99 0.98
N SER A 119 -16.91 -1.79 1.33
CA SER A 119 -18.03 -1.14 0.64
C SER A 119 -17.68 -0.68 -0.79
N ILE A 120 -16.41 -0.38 -1.08
CA ILE A 120 -15.94 -0.11 -2.46
C ILE A 120 -16.02 -1.41 -3.27
N VAL A 121 -15.53 -2.51 -2.67
CA VAL A 121 -15.54 -3.85 -3.30
C VAL A 121 -16.98 -4.30 -3.60
N GLU A 122 -17.91 -4.13 -2.66
CA GLU A 122 -19.32 -4.48 -2.86
C GLU A 122 -19.95 -3.70 -4.02
N LYS A 123 -19.65 -2.40 -4.15
CA LYS A 123 -20.14 -1.56 -5.25
C LYS A 123 -19.52 -1.94 -6.60
N ALA A 124 -18.24 -2.29 -6.62
CA ALA A 124 -17.53 -2.77 -7.81
C ALA A 124 -18.11 -4.11 -8.28
N ASN A 125 -18.23 -5.09 -7.38
CA ASN A 125 -18.79 -6.41 -7.67
C ASN A 125 -20.25 -6.35 -8.16
N ALA A 126 -21.05 -5.43 -7.61
CA ALA A 126 -22.43 -5.22 -8.08
C ALA A 126 -22.51 -4.73 -9.54
N GLN A 127 -21.43 -4.19 -10.08
CA GLN A 127 -21.27 -3.76 -11.48
C GLN A 127 -20.46 -4.75 -12.32
N GLY A 128 -20.02 -5.88 -11.73
CA GLY A 128 -19.16 -6.86 -12.39
C GLY A 128 -17.72 -6.41 -12.55
N VAL A 129 -17.27 -5.43 -11.77
CA VAL A 129 -15.90 -4.90 -11.79
C VAL A 129 -15.07 -5.63 -10.74
N PRO A 130 -14.06 -6.44 -11.14
CA PRO A 130 -13.18 -7.13 -10.21
C PRO A 130 -12.25 -6.17 -9.47
N VAL A 131 -11.85 -6.56 -8.25
CA VAL A 131 -10.98 -5.78 -7.38
C VAL A 131 -9.76 -6.58 -6.98
N VAL A 132 -8.59 -6.04 -7.26
CA VAL A 132 -7.29 -6.52 -6.77
C VAL A 132 -6.97 -5.75 -5.49
N SER A 133 -6.84 -6.47 -4.37
CA SER A 133 -6.34 -5.90 -3.11
C SER A 133 -4.81 -5.76 -3.22
N TYR A 134 -4.31 -4.54 -3.19
CA TYR A 134 -2.90 -4.23 -3.37
C TYR A 134 -2.27 -3.82 -2.04
N ASP A 135 -1.08 -4.31 -1.73
CA ASP A 135 -0.30 -4.11 -0.50
C ASP A 135 -1.08 -4.46 0.78
N ARG A 136 -2.23 -3.88 1.04
CA ARG A 136 -3.08 -4.11 2.22
C ARG A 136 -4.29 -4.97 1.88
N LEU A 137 -4.56 -5.99 2.72
CA LEU A 137 -5.70 -6.88 2.52
C LEU A 137 -7.02 -6.18 2.86
N ILE A 138 -7.97 -6.18 1.92
CA ILE A 138 -9.33 -5.72 2.19
C ILE A 138 -10.10 -6.82 2.90
N GLU A 139 -10.49 -6.55 4.15
CA GLU A 139 -11.20 -7.50 5.00
C GLU A 139 -12.68 -7.63 4.63
N ASN A 140 -13.27 -8.79 4.95
CA ASN A 140 -14.71 -9.06 4.88
C ASN A 140 -15.37 -8.77 3.51
N SER A 141 -14.65 -8.94 2.41
CA SER A 141 -15.11 -8.64 1.06
C SER A 141 -14.72 -9.73 0.05
N GLU A 142 -15.32 -9.70 -1.14
CA GLU A 142 -15.00 -10.63 -2.24
C GLU A 142 -14.04 -9.97 -3.23
N VAL A 143 -12.76 -9.86 -2.86
CA VAL A 143 -11.70 -9.42 -3.77
C VAL A 143 -11.26 -10.56 -4.67
N SER A 144 -10.78 -10.24 -5.88
CA SER A 144 -10.36 -11.24 -6.86
C SER A 144 -8.98 -11.83 -6.58
N ALA A 145 -8.07 -11.00 -6.06
CA ALA A 145 -6.72 -11.38 -5.66
C ALA A 145 -6.18 -10.43 -4.60
N TYR A 146 -5.13 -10.88 -3.91
CA TYR A 146 -4.35 -10.06 -2.98
C TYR A 146 -2.86 -10.17 -3.32
N ILE A 147 -2.18 -9.04 -3.44
CA ILE A 147 -0.74 -8.97 -3.68
C ILE A 147 -0.09 -8.13 -2.60
N SER A 148 0.91 -8.68 -1.92
CA SER A 148 1.65 -8.03 -0.85
C SER A 148 2.98 -8.73 -0.58
N PHE A 149 3.52 -8.49 0.60
CA PHE A 149 4.70 -9.17 1.13
C PHE A 149 4.32 -10.09 2.30
N ASP A 150 5.23 -11.02 2.68
CA ASP A 150 5.10 -11.72 3.96
C ASP A 150 5.33 -10.72 5.11
N ASN A 151 4.23 -10.10 5.53
CA ASN A 151 4.24 -9.01 6.51
C ASN A 151 4.52 -9.51 7.95
N GLU A 152 4.24 -10.79 8.27
CA GLU A 152 4.68 -11.36 9.54
C GLU A 152 6.21 -11.50 9.55
N ARG A 153 6.79 -11.95 8.42
CA ARG A 153 8.23 -12.05 8.24
C ARG A 153 8.93 -10.68 8.31
N VAL A 154 8.32 -9.63 7.81
CA VAL A 154 8.83 -8.25 8.00
C VAL A 154 9.07 -7.96 9.48
N GLY A 155 8.07 -8.18 10.32
CA GLY A 155 8.17 -7.97 11.77
C GLY A 155 9.23 -8.85 12.43
N GLU A 156 9.31 -10.12 12.03
CA GLU A 156 10.36 -11.05 12.50
C GLU A 156 11.75 -10.56 12.13
N LEU A 157 12.00 -10.16 10.87
CA LEU A 157 13.29 -9.64 10.41
C LEU A 157 13.75 -8.41 11.19
N GLN A 158 12.82 -7.49 11.50
CA GLN A 158 13.11 -6.32 12.32
C GLN A 158 13.50 -6.72 13.75
N ALA A 159 12.76 -7.64 14.37
CA ALA A 159 13.02 -8.12 15.72
C ALA A 159 14.34 -8.88 15.81
N GLU A 160 14.58 -9.82 14.89
CA GLU A 160 15.83 -10.58 14.78
C GLU A 160 17.05 -9.66 14.65
N SER A 161 16.94 -8.65 13.73
CA SER A 161 18.01 -7.70 13.49
C SER A 161 18.30 -6.85 14.74
N LEU A 162 17.25 -6.33 15.40
CA LEU A 162 17.41 -5.53 16.61
C LEU A 162 17.97 -6.36 17.76
N ALA A 163 17.44 -7.56 17.98
CA ALA A 163 17.92 -8.47 19.03
C ALA A 163 19.38 -8.86 18.83
N LYS A 164 19.78 -9.15 17.58
CA LYS A 164 21.18 -9.42 17.21
C LYS A 164 22.06 -8.25 17.57
N LYS A 165 21.70 -7.03 17.17
CA LYS A 165 22.47 -5.83 17.47
C LYS A 165 22.58 -5.57 18.96
N LEU A 166 21.48 -5.70 19.71
CA LEU A 166 21.48 -5.56 21.17
C LEU A 166 22.42 -6.57 21.85
N LYS A 167 22.48 -7.81 21.33
CA LYS A 167 23.41 -8.84 21.84
C LYS A 167 24.86 -8.46 21.55
N GLU A 168 25.17 -7.98 20.38
CA GLU A 168 26.50 -7.50 19.99
C GLU A 168 26.97 -6.34 20.87
N ASP A 169 26.03 -5.45 21.27
CA ASP A 169 26.29 -4.30 22.17
C ASP A 169 26.31 -4.66 23.66
N GLY A 170 26.20 -5.96 24.01
CA GLY A 170 26.16 -6.43 25.39
C GLY A 170 24.87 -6.10 26.13
N LYS A 171 23.77 -5.87 25.40
CA LYS A 171 22.43 -5.48 25.88
C LYS A 171 21.35 -6.51 25.54
N ALA A 172 21.68 -7.77 25.41
CA ALA A 172 20.87 -8.85 24.84
C ALA A 172 19.42 -8.95 25.37
N SER A 173 19.20 -8.67 26.65
CA SER A 173 17.85 -8.67 27.26
C SER A 173 17.30 -7.28 27.50
N GLY A 174 18.01 -6.25 27.01
CA GLY A 174 17.74 -4.86 27.32
C GLY A 174 16.31 -4.46 27.04
N PRO A 175 15.70 -3.54 27.81
CA PRO A 175 14.38 -3.04 27.45
C PRO A 175 14.47 -2.21 26.15
N ILE A 176 13.43 -2.35 25.33
CA ILE A 176 13.24 -1.55 24.12
C ILE A 176 11.94 -0.77 24.18
N ILE A 177 11.83 0.27 23.35
CA ILE A 177 10.57 0.94 23.01
C ILE A 177 10.06 0.34 21.69
N LYS A 178 8.77 0.04 21.59
CA LYS A 178 8.13 -0.51 20.39
C LYS A 178 7.12 0.49 19.85
N ILE A 179 7.38 1.01 18.65
CA ILE A 179 6.53 1.94 17.90
C ILE A 179 5.98 1.16 16.69
N ASN A 180 4.74 0.72 16.79
CA ASN A 180 4.05 -0.03 15.74
C ASN A 180 3.49 0.92 14.67
N GLY A 181 2.84 0.34 13.64
CA GLY A 181 2.16 1.08 12.59
C GLY A 181 0.73 1.50 12.93
N ASP A 182 0.01 1.92 11.89
CA ASP A 182 -1.40 2.34 12.00
C ASP A 182 -2.31 1.13 12.26
N PRO A 183 -3.16 1.17 13.31
CA PRO A 183 -4.11 0.09 13.58
C PRO A 183 -5.22 -0.09 12.51
N ALA A 184 -5.43 0.86 11.61
CA ALA A 184 -6.33 0.73 10.46
C ALA A 184 -5.73 -0.08 9.30
N ASP A 185 -4.41 -0.31 9.34
CA ASP A 185 -3.65 -1.08 8.37
C ASP A 185 -3.46 -2.54 8.87
N PRO A 186 -3.96 -3.57 8.18
CA PRO A 186 -3.80 -4.96 8.57
C PRO A 186 -2.35 -5.42 8.57
N ASN A 187 -1.50 -4.83 7.71
CA ASN A 187 -0.08 -5.13 7.68
C ASN A 187 0.61 -4.74 9.00
N ALA A 188 0.20 -3.62 9.61
CA ALA A 188 0.71 -3.21 10.92
C ALA A 188 0.46 -4.26 12.01
N ALA A 189 -0.70 -4.94 11.96
CA ALA A 189 -0.99 -6.03 12.88
C ALA A 189 -0.08 -7.24 12.66
N LEU A 190 0.25 -7.56 11.39
CA LEU A 190 1.18 -8.65 11.04
C LEU A 190 2.62 -8.30 11.44
N PHE A 191 3.09 -7.09 11.19
CA PHE A 191 4.40 -6.62 11.68
C PHE A 191 4.49 -6.70 13.20
N LYS A 192 3.43 -6.27 13.90
CA LYS A 192 3.34 -6.34 15.36
C LYS A 192 3.40 -7.78 15.86
N LYS A 193 2.70 -8.71 15.19
CA LYS A 193 2.70 -10.15 15.50
C LYS A 193 4.09 -10.74 15.33
N GLY A 194 4.71 -10.58 14.14
CA GLY A 194 6.03 -11.11 13.83
C GLY A 194 7.10 -10.55 14.75
N SER A 195 7.11 -9.22 14.98
CA SER A 195 8.08 -8.59 15.88
C SER A 195 7.90 -9.03 17.35
N SER A 196 6.67 -9.21 17.81
CA SER A 196 6.41 -9.68 19.18
C SER A 196 6.95 -11.09 19.38
N LYS A 197 6.68 -11.99 18.43
CA LYS A 197 7.23 -13.36 18.41
C LYS A 197 8.75 -13.35 18.43
N GLY A 198 9.39 -12.57 17.52
CA GLY A 198 10.86 -12.51 17.46
C GLY A 198 11.49 -11.95 18.73
N PHE A 199 10.90 -10.94 19.37
CA PHE A 199 11.39 -10.43 20.66
C PHE A 199 11.18 -11.41 21.81
N GLU A 200 10.06 -12.14 21.85
CA GLU A 200 9.82 -13.18 22.84
C GLU A 200 10.86 -14.32 22.72
N GLU A 201 11.10 -14.83 21.52
CA GLU A 201 12.09 -15.86 21.23
C GLU A 201 13.52 -15.42 21.58
N ALA A 202 13.85 -14.15 21.33
CA ALA A 202 15.15 -13.57 21.66
C ALA A 202 15.30 -13.17 23.14
N GLY A 203 14.23 -13.22 23.95
CA GLY A 203 14.22 -12.79 25.35
C GLY A 203 14.40 -11.29 25.52
N VAL A 204 14.03 -10.46 24.52
CA VAL A 204 14.11 -9.00 24.57
C VAL A 204 12.86 -8.45 25.24
N LYS A 205 13.05 -7.59 26.25
CA LYS A 205 11.95 -6.98 26.99
C LYS A 205 11.42 -5.73 26.28
N VAL A 206 10.14 -5.69 25.98
CA VAL A 206 9.43 -4.47 25.55
C VAL A 206 9.01 -3.67 26.80
N ALA A 207 9.57 -2.47 26.99
CA ALA A 207 9.28 -1.62 28.14
C ALA A 207 8.09 -0.69 27.90
N LYS A 208 7.91 -0.24 26.67
CA LYS A 208 6.79 0.59 26.22
C LYS A 208 6.41 0.20 24.80
N GLU A 209 5.12 0.24 24.51
CA GLU A 209 4.57 -0.08 23.20
C GLU A 209 3.47 0.92 22.82
N TYR A 210 3.46 1.36 21.57
CA TYR A 210 2.49 2.31 21.01
C TYR A 210 2.08 1.86 19.61
N ASP A 211 0.86 2.17 19.23
CA ASP A 211 0.38 2.09 17.85
C ASP A 211 0.31 3.51 17.29
N THR A 212 0.79 3.73 16.06
CA THR A 212 1.02 5.06 15.47
C THR A 212 -0.03 5.35 14.38
N PRO A 213 -1.17 5.99 14.71
CA PRO A 213 -2.20 6.31 13.73
C PRO A 213 -1.65 7.16 12.58
N GLY A 214 -2.05 6.82 11.35
CA GLY A 214 -1.66 7.52 10.13
C GLY A 214 -0.21 7.32 9.71
N TRP A 215 0.56 6.43 10.36
CA TRP A 215 1.98 6.18 10.07
C TRP A 215 2.89 7.42 10.20
N THR A 216 2.42 8.52 10.80
CA THR A 216 3.12 9.80 10.77
C THR A 216 4.35 9.85 11.68
N ALA A 217 5.44 10.44 11.16
CA ALA A 217 6.66 10.68 11.95
C ALA A 217 6.38 11.56 13.18
N GLU A 218 5.41 12.48 13.11
CA GLU A 218 5.02 13.34 14.21
C GLU A 218 4.41 12.55 15.37
N ASN A 219 3.50 11.61 15.08
CA ASN A 219 2.90 10.74 16.09
C ASN A 219 3.97 9.87 16.75
N ALA A 220 4.81 9.21 15.94
CA ALA A 220 5.93 8.40 16.42
C ALA A 220 6.91 9.21 17.30
N GLN A 221 7.22 10.45 16.92
CA GLN A 221 8.06 11.34 17.71
C GLN A 221 7.44 11.61 19.08
N ARG A 222 6.15 11.91 19.14
CA ARG A 222 5.42 12.17 20.37
C ARG A 222 5.38 10.94 21.29
N GLU A 223 5.14 9.77 20.72
CA GLU A 223 5.11 8.47 21.42
C GLU A 223 6.49 8.13 22.00
N ALA A 224 7.54 8.27 21.19
CA ALA A 224 8.91 8.08 21.63
C ALA A 224 9.29 9.08 22.76
N GLN A 225 8.89 10.35 22.66
CA GLN A 225 9.11 11.36 23.71
C GLN A 225 8.41 10.97 25.02
N GLN A 226 7.18 10.45 24.96
CA GLN A 226 6.45 9.96 26.13
C GLN A 226 7.15 8.75 26.76
N ALA A 227 7.61 7.81 25.92
CA ALA A 227 8.37 6.65 26.39
C ALA A 227 9.66 7.06 27.07
N ILE A 228 10.47 7.92 26.43
CA ILE A 228 11.75 8.43 26.97
C ILE A 228 11.54 9.19 28.28
N THR A 229 10.50 10.01 28.36
CA THR A 229 10.15 10.74 29.60
C THR A 229 9.80 9.77 30.74
N SER A 230 9.04 8.71 30.42
CA SER A 230 8.62 7.70 31.42
C SER A 230 9.76 6.79 31.89
N LEU A 231 10.66 6.40 30.98
CA LEU A 231 11.72 5.42 31.26
C LEU A 231 13.04 6.07 31.69
N GLY A 232 13.25 7.35 31.37
CA GLY A 232 14.54 8.02 31.45
C GLY A 232 15.48 7.59 30.32
N LYS A 233 16.58 8.32 30.12
CA LYS A 233 17.54 8.10 29.03
C LYS A 233 18.20 6.72 29.06
N GLU A 234 18.39 6.14 30.23
CA GLU A 234 19.03 4.85 30.44
C GLU A 234 18.01 3.69 30.57
N GLY A 235 16.71 3.97 30.39
CA GLY A 235 15.65 3.01 30.60
C GLY A 235 15.35 2.13 29.38
N PHE A 236 16.09 2.30 28.26
CA PHE A 236 15.95 1.50 27.04
C PHE A 236 17.25 1.44 26.26
N TRP A 237 17.41 0.43 25.41
CA TRP A 237 18.63 0.19 24.64
C TRP A 237 18.44 0.11 23.12
N GLY A 238 17.20 0.18 22.66
CA GLY A 238 16.87 0.21 21.25
C GLY A 238 15.41 0.58 21.03
N ILE A 239 15.06 0.91 19.80
CA ILE A 239 13.70 1.20 19.39
C ILE A 239 13.33 0.32 18.20
N TYR A 240 12.27 -0.48 18.35
CA TYR A 240 11.56 -1.02 17.22
C TYR A 240 10.67 0.09 16.67
N ALA A 241 10.85 0.42 15.42
CA ALA A 241 9.96 1.28 14.64
C ALA A 241 9.50 0.51 13.40
N ALA A 242 8.20 0.48 13.17
CA ALA A 242 7.60 -0.39 12.17
C ALA A 242 7.95 0.02 10.74
N ASN A 243 8.22 1.33 10.48
CA ASN A 243 8.74 1.80 9.20
C ASN A 243 9.79 2.92 9.36
N ASP A 244 10.34 3.40 8.25
CA ASP A 244 11.40 4.42 8.26
C ASP A 244 10.90 5.80 8.73
N ASP A 245 9.64 6.17 8.48
CA ASP A 245 9.11 7.45 8.90
C ASP A 245 8.87 7.47 10.41
N THR A 246 8.28 6.41 10.96
CA THR A 246 8.18 6.24 12.42
C THR A 246 9.55 6.14 13.08
N GLY A 247 10.53 5.49 12.41
CA GLY A 247 11.94 5.46 12.83
C GLY A 247 12.57 6.85 12.86
N GLY A 248 12.30 7.67 11.85
CA GLY A 248 12.72 9.06 11.78
C GLY A 248 12.17 9.90 12.93
N GLY A 249 10.88 9.74 13.25
CA GLY A 249 10.22 10.38 14.38
C GLY A 249 10.84 9.98 15.73
N ALA A 250 11.08 8.68 15.94
CA ALA A 250 11.73 8.17 17.13
C ALA A 250 13.17 8.71 17.30
N ILE A 251 13.93 8.77 16.21
CA ILE A 251 15.28 9.35 16.18
C ILE A 251 15.25 10.86 16.54
N ALA A 252 14.26 11.60 16.01
CA ALA A 252 14.08 13.01 16.35
C ALA A 252 13.78 13.20 17.85
N ALA A 253 12.94 12.33 18.43
CA ALA A 253 12.67 12.34 19.87
C ALA A 253 13.92 12.06 20.71
N MET A 254 14.77 11.09 20.32
CA MET A 254 16.05 10.82 20.99
C MET A 254 16.97 12.02 20.94
N LYS A 255 17.15 12.62 19.76
CA LYS A 255 17.98 13.83 19.59
C LYS A 255 17.48 14.98 20.47
N GLY A 256 16.16 15.21 20.49
CA GLY A 256 15.52 16.23 21.35
C GLY A 256 15.75 15.99 22.84
N ALA A 257 15.86 14.73 23.27
CA ALA A 257 16.20 14.34 24.62
C ALA A 257 17.72 14.36 24.91
N GLY A 258 18.57 14.66 23.92
CA GLY A 258 20.03 14.60 24.06
C GLY A 258 20.55 13.17 24.18
N ILE A 259 19.92 12.21 23.52
CA ILE A 259 20.38 10.83 23.36
C ILE A 259 21.00 10.71 21.97
N ASN A 260 22.20 10.12 21.88
CA ASN A 260 22.84 9.86 20.59
C ASN A 260 22.16 8.64 19.90
N PRO A 261 21.55 8.80 18.71
CA PRO A 261 20.90 7.69 18.01
C PRO A 261 21.86 6.55 17.62
N GLU A 262 23.15 6.83 17.42
CA GLU A 262 24.17 5.82 17.10
C GLU A 262 24.37 4.78 18.23
N GLU A 263 24.01 5.14 19.47
CA GLU A 263 24.11 4.28 20.65
C GLU A 263 22.83 3.50 20.96
N ARG A 264 21.79 3.71 20.18
CA ARG A 264 20.44 3.11 20.36
C ARG A 264 19.90 2.66 19.00
N PRO A 265 20.11 1.39 18.63
CA PRO A 265 19.66 0.89 17.32
C PRO A 265 18.16 1.08 17.13
N VAL A 266 17.78 1.56 15.95
CA VAL A 266 16.40 1.79 15.52
C VAL A 266 16.14 0.96 14.27
N THR A 267 15.00 0.26 14.22
CA THR A 267 14.56 -0.45 13.02
C THR A 267 13.77 0.45 12.08
N GLY A 268 13.47 -0.03 10.91
CA GLY A 268 12.59 0.60 9.93
C GLY A 268 12.13 -0.40 8.87
N GLN A 269 11.36 0.08 7.91
CA GLN A 269 10.86 -0.64 6.74
C GLN A 269 10.64 0.38 5.61
N ASP A 270 10.54 -0.09 4.38
CA ASP A 270 10.31 0.60 3.11
C ASP A 270 11.58 1.09 2.41
N ALA A 271 12.75 0.98 3.05
CA ALA A 271 14.03 1.37 2.47
C ALA A 271 13.98 2.76 1.80
N THR A 272 13.32 3.72 2.46
CA THR A 272 13.18 5.09 1.95
C THR A 272 14.56 5.76 1.82
N VAL A 273 14.69 6.74 0.92
CA VAL A 273 15.94 7.50 0.79
C VAL A 273 16.39 8.07 2.14
N ALA A 274 15.44 8.63 2.92
CA ALA A 274 15.72 9.18 4.25
C ALA A 274 16.14 8.08 5.25
N GLY A 275 15.49 6.90 5.23
CA GLY A 275 15.85 5.75 6.06
C GLY A 275 17.26 5.25 5.73
N LEU A 276 17.55 5.04 4.45
CA LEU A 276 18.86 4.59 3.98
C LEU A 276 19.97 5.60 4.30
N GLN A 277 19.71 6.90 4.17
CA GLN A 277 20.62 7.95 4.58
C GLN A 277 20.95 7.89 6.07
N ARG A 278 19.91 7.67 6.92
CA ARG A 278 20.11 7.48 8.36
C ARG A 278 20.89 6.20 8.67
N ILE A 279 20.68 5.12 7.92
CA ILE A 279 21.44 3.87 8.05
C ILE A 279 22.92 4.11 7.72
N LEU A 280 23.20 4.76 6.60
CA LEU A 280 24.59 5.07 6.21
C LEU A 280 25.29 5.97 7.21
N ALA A 281 24.55 6.93 7.83
CA ALA A 281 25.04 7.82 8.88
C ALA A 281 25.09 7.16 10.27
N GLY A 282 24.70 5.89 10.44
CA GLY A 282 24.69 5.17 11.71
C GLY A 282 23.57 5.55 12.68
N GLN A 283 22.61 6.39 12.26
CA GLN A 283 21.51 6.88 13.12
C GLN A 283 20.31 5.94 13.16
N GLN A 284 20.14 5.09 12.14
CA GLN A 284 19.19 3.99 12.06
C GLN A 284 19.98 2.71 11.81
N TYR A 285 19.60 1.60 12.43
CA TYR A 285 20.38 0.37 12.32
C TYR A 285 20.05 -0.42 11.07
N MET A 286 18.76 -0.55 10.76
CA MET A 286 18.31 -1.34 9.62
C MET A 286 16.96 -0.83 9.09
N THR A 287 16.65 -1.26 7.90
CA THR A 287 15.30 -1.19 7.31
C THR A 287 14.94 -2.54 6.70
N VAL A 288 13.66 -2.77 6.42
CA VAL A 288 13.23 -3.88 5.59
C VAL A 288 12.91 -3.34 4.19
N TYR A 289 13.56 -3.91 3.20
CA TYR A 289 13.30 -3.63 1.80
C TYR A 289 12.20 -4.55 1.27
N LYS A 290 11.14 -3.96 0.79
CA LYS A 290 10.09 -4.57 -0.01
C LYS A 290 10.36 -4.20 -1.47
N ALA A 291 10.59 -5.19 -2.32
CA ALA A 291 10.88 -4.96 -3.72
C ALA A 291 9.58 -4.62 -4.47
N ILE A 292 9.24 -3.33 -4.54
CA ILE A 292 8.01 -2.83 -5.15
C ILE A 292 7.87 -3.17 -6.65
N PRO A 293 8.92 -3.16 -7.50
CA PRO A 293 8.76 -3.49 -8.91
C PRO A 293 8.12 -4.85 -9.19
N PRO A 294 8.47 -5.97 -8.53
CA PRO A 294 7.74 -7.22 -8.69
C PRO A 294 6.27 -7.13 -8.23
N GLU A 295 5.97 -6.40 -7.16
CA GLU A 295 4.60 -6.22 -6.66
C GLU A 295 3.73 -5.49 -7.68
N THR A 296 4.22 -4.38 -8.24
CA THR A 296 3.51 -3.58 -9.25
C THR A 296 3.32 -4.35 -10.57
N GLN A 297 4.34 -5.07 -11.01
CA GLN A 297 4.27 -5.90 -12.23
C GLN A 297 3.24 -7.01 -12.11
N ILE A 298 3.25 -7.76 -10.99
CA ILE A 298 2.29 -8.85 -10.77
C ILE A 298 0.87 -8.30 -10.64
N SER A 299 0.70 -7.16 -9.95
CA SER A 299 -0.61 -6.52 -9.81
C SER A 299 -1.18 -6.05 -11.15
N ALA A 300 -0.34 -5.48 -12.01
CA ALA A 300 -0.73 -5.09 -13.37
C ALA A 300 -1.08 -6.33 -14.22
N GLU A 301 -0.29 -7.41 -14.16
CA GLU A 301 -0.57 -8.67 -14.87
C GLU A 301 -1.92 -9.27 -14.46
N ILE A 302 -2.21 -9.33 -13.17
CA ILE A 302 -3.48 -9.84 -12.65
C ILE A 302 -4.63 -8.91 -13.06
N ALA A 303 -4.46 -7.60 -12.98
CA ALA A 303 -5.49 -6.65 -13.36
C ALA A 303 -5.82 -6.74 -14.86
N ILE A 304 -4.82 -6.90 -15.72
CA ILE A 304 -5.01 -7.07 -17.18
C ILE A 304 -5.72 -8.41 -17.47
N ALA A 305 -5.32 -9.52 -16.84
CA ALA A 305 -5.99 -10.79 -17.02
C ALA A 305 -7.49 -10.70 -16.64
N LEU A 306 -7.79 -10.06 -15.51
CA LEU A 306 -9.18 -9.83 -15.07
C LEU A 306 -9.95 -8.90 -16.04
N LEU A 307 -9.29 -7.88 -16.61
CA LEU A 307 -9.85 -6.99 -17.62
C LEU A 307 -10.23 -7.75 -18.90
N GLU A 308 -9.43 -8.73 -19.28
CA GLU A 308 -9.67 -9.60 -20.45
C GLU A 308 -10.69 -10.70 -20.17
N GLY A 309 -11.22 -10.77 -18.92
CA GLY A 309 -12.18 -11.77 -18.49
C GLY A 309 -11.55 -13.14 -18.20
N GLU A 310 -10.26 -13.17 -17.97
CA GLU A 310 -9.52 -14.36 -17.59
C GLU A 310 -9.56 -14.56 -16.08
N GLU A 311 -9.23 -15.76 -15.61
CA GLU A 311 -9.02 -16.04 -14.18
C GLU A 311 -7.66 -15.51 -13.73
N VAL A 312 -7.51 -15.31 -12.40
CA VAL A 312 -6.22 -14.96 -11.79
C VAL A 312 -5.18 -16.02 -12.15
N PRO A 313 -4.00 -15.65 -12.69
CA PRO A 313 -2.96 -16.60 -13.10
C PRO A 313 -2.47 -17.45 -11.93
N GLN A 314 -2.81 -18.73 -11.93
CA GLN A 314 -2.57 -19.65 -10.81
C GLN A 314 -1.09 -19.87 -10.51
N GLU A 315 -0.22 -19.76 -11.52
CA GLU A 315 1.24 -19.87 -11.34
C GLU A 315 1.87 -18.71 -10.56
N LYS A 316 1.14 -17.62 -10.37
CA LYS A 316 1.55 -16.49 -9.55
C LYS A 316 1.16 -16.66 -8.08
N ILE A 317 0.12 -17.45 -7.79
CA ILE A 317 -0.43 -17.60 -6.44
C ILE A 317 0.55 -18.36 -5.57
N THR A 318 0.92 -17.76 -4.43
CA THR A 318 1.78 -18.41 -3.43
C THR A 318 0.97 -19.11 -2.35
N GLU A 319 -0.19 -18.58 -2.00
CA GLU A 319 -1.08 -19.11 -0.99
C GLU A 319 -2.50 -18.54 -1.10
N GLU A 320 -3.41 -19.04 -0.27
CA GLU A 320 -4.76 -18.48 -0.07
C GLU A 320 -4.85 -17.87 1.34
N ILE A 321 -5.31 -16.62 1.42
CA ILE A 321 -5.44 -15.91 2.70
C ILE A 321 -6.91 -15.64 2.98
N ASN A 322 -7.39 -16.08 4.15
CA ASN A 322 -8.74 -15.79 4.60
C ASN A 322 -8.85 -14.34 5.06
N ASN A 323 -9.73 -13.57 4.40
CA ASN A 323 -9.96 -12.16 4.72
C ASN A 323 -11.20 -11.91 5.62
N GLY A 324 -11.75 -12.98 6.19
CA GLY A 324 -12.96 -12.92 7.01
C GLY A 324 -14.25 -13.24 6.24
N LYS A 325 -14.24 -13.24 4.90
CA LYS A 325 -15.39 -13.62 4.05
C LYS A 325 -15.08 -14.78 3.13
N THR A 326 -13.90 -14.80 2.54
CA THR A 326 -13.46 -15.84 1.60
C THR A 326 -11.96 -16.08 1.74
N ASP A 327 -11.50 -17.21 1.22
CA ASP A 327 -10.08 -17.46 0.98
C ASP A 327 -9.72 -16.78 -0.33
N VAL A 328 -8.77 -15.85 -0.29
CA VAL A 328 -8.36 -14.98 -1.40
C VAL A 328 -7.08 -15.53 -2.02
N PRO A 329 -7.06 -15.79 -3.35
CA PRO A 329 -5.82 -16.09 -4.05
C PRO A 329 -4.78 -14.99 -3.83
N SER A 330 -3.63 -15.33 -3.25
CA SER A 330 -2.68 -14.34 -2.75
C SER A 330 -1.27 -14.56 -3.29
N VAL A 331 -0.57 -13.47 -3.55
CA VAL A 331 0.85 -13.44 -3.88
C VAL A 331 1.58 -12.72 -2.76
N LEU A 332 2.37 -13.45 -1.99
CA LEU A 332 3.22 -12.88 -0.95
C LEU A 332 4.68 -12.91 -1.39
N LEU A 333 5.29 -11.74 -1.46
CA LEU A 333 6.68 -11.54 -1.82
C LEU A 333 7.58 -11.55 -0.60
N GLU A 334 8.82 -12.03 -0.77
CA GLU A 334 9.81 -12.10 0.31
C GLU A 334 10.43 -10.74 0.64
N PRO A 335 10.36 -10.28 1.91
CA PRO A 335 11.02 -9.07 2.36
C PRO A 335 12.52 -9.32 2.65
N ILE A 336 13.35 -8.28 2.54
CA ILE A 336 14.80 -8.36 2.74
C ILE A 336 15.24 -7.38 3.83
N ALA A 337 15.92 -7.87 4.87
CA ALA A 337 16.56 -7.00 5.86
C ALA A 337 17.77 -6.28 5.27
N VAL A 338 17.80 -4.97 5.39
CA VAL A 338 18.87 -4.09 4.87
C VAL A 338 19.53 -3.34 6.01
N THR A 339 20.86 -3.47 6.08
CA THR A 339 21.74 -2.73 6.99
C THR A 339 22.78 -1.98 6.17
N LYS A 340 23.66 -1.20 6.81
CA LYS A 340 24.76 -0.52 6.12
C LYS A 340 25.60 -1.45 5.22
N ASP A 341 25.70 -2.73 5.60
CA ASP A 341 26.57 -3.70 4.92
C ASP A 341 26.04 -4.15 3.56
N ASN A 342 24.70 -4.11 3.35
CA ASN A 342 24.10 -4.64 2.13
C ASN A 342 23.22 -3.64 1.34
N VAL A 343 23.16 -2.35 1.71
CA VAL A 343 22.47 -1.29 0.93
C VAL A 343 22.86 -1.34 -0.56
N LYS A 344 24.16 -1.44 -0.84
CA LYS A 344 24.67 -1.44 -2.22
C LYS A 344 24.25 -2.67 -3.02
N SER A 345 24.27 -3.84 -2.40
CA SER A 345 23.98 -5.13 -3.05
C SER A 345 22.50 -5.50 -3.08
N THR A 346 21.64 -4.68 -2.49
CA THR A 346 20.18 -4.80 -2.48
C THR A 346 19.56 -3.61 -3.22
N VAL A 347 19.10 -2.61 -2.50
CA VAL A 347 18.28 -1.50 -3.01
C VAL A 347 18.94 -0.71 -4.16
N ILE A 348 20.26 -0.52 -4.15
CA ILE A 348 20.96 0.17 -5.26
C ILE A 348 21.13 -0.76 -6.46
N LYS A 349 21.51 -2.02 -6.23
CA LYS A 349 21.66 -3.01 -7.29
C LYS A 349 20.35 -3.22 -8.05
N ASP A 350 19.24 -3.22 -7.36
CA ASP A 350 17.91 -3.41 -7.94
C ASP A 350 17.35 -2.13 -8.58
N GLY A 351 18.06 -1.00 -8.46
CA GLY A 351 17.64 0.29 -9.01
C GLY A 351 16.49 0.96 -8.24
N PHE A 352 16.15 0.44 -7.05
CA PHE A 352 15.07 0.99 -6.24
C PHE A 352 15.38 2.40 -5.72
N VAL A 353 16.64 2.65 -5.37
CA VAL A 353 17.18 3.97 -5.04
C VAL A 353 18.49 4.16 -5.78
N THR A 354 18.67 5.29 -6.43
CA THR A 354 19.92 5.61 -7.12
C THR A 354 21.00 6.12 -6.15
N ALA A 355 22.26 5.88 -6.50
CA ALA A 355 23.38 6.43 -5.73
C ALA A 355 23.35 7.97 -5.64
N SER A 356 22.85 8.67 -6.67
CA SER A 356 22.73 10.14 -6.70
C SER A 356 21.66 10.66 -5.73
N GLU A 357 20.53 9.98 -5.59
CA GLU A 357 19.49 10.33 -4.62
C GLU A 357 19.97 10.12 -3.18
N LEU A 358 20.69 9.03 -2.96
CA LEU A 358 21.18 8.64 -1.65
C LEU A 358 22.35 9.50 -1.18
N CYS A 359 23.33 9.74 -2.07
CA CYS A 359 24.61 10.35 -1.73
C CYS A 359 24.62 11.87 -1.97
N THR A 360 23.64 12.56 -1.41
CA THR A 360 23.63 14.03 -1.40
C THR A 360 24.88 14.61 -0.70
N SER A 361 25.14 15.91 -0.82
CA SER A 361 26.30 16.55 -0.22
C SER A 361 26.47 16.28 1.30
N ALA A 362 25.34 16.11 2.01
CA ALA A 362 25.34 15.80 3.45
C ALA A 362 25.76 14.34 3.76
N TYR A 363 25.59 13.42 2.82
CA TYR A 363 25.84 11.98 3.02
C TYR A 363 26.99 11.42 2.21
N GLN A 364 27.71 12.25 1.44
CA GLN A 364 28.83 11.79 0.59
C GLN A 364 29.89 11.00 1.35
N THR A 365 30.25 11.42 2.56
CA THR A 365 31.23 10.71 3.38
C THR A 365 30.73 9.32 3.76
N ALA A 366 29.50 9.22 4.26
CA ALA A 366 28.86 7.96 4.65
C ALA A 366 28.70 7.00 3.45
N CYS A 367 28.32 7.53 2.28
CA CYS A 367 28.26 6.76 1.04
C CYS A 367 29.63 6.21 0.63
N LYS A 368 30.66 7.05 0.68
CA LYS A 368 32.01 6.63 0.33
C LYS A 368 32.53 5.52 1.26
N GLU A 369 32.24 5.62 2.56
CA GLU A 369 32.58 4.57 3.54
C GLU A 369 31.85 3.25 3.24
N ALA A 370 30.62 3.32 2.76
CA ALA A 370 29.82 2.16 2.33
C ALA A 370 30.18 1.67 0.91
N GLY A 371 31.19 2.27 0.25
CA GLY A 371 31.60 1.90 -1.11
C GLY A 371 30.57 2.24 -2.19
N ILE A 372 29.67 3.20 -1.91
CA ILE A 372 28.67 3.72 -2.84
C ILE A 372 29.28 4.97 -3.51
N SER A 373 29.44 4.91 -4.83
CA SER A 373 29.88 6.04 -5.65
C SER A 373 28.73 6.46 -6.55
N GLY A 374 28.36 7.73 -6.50
CA GLY A 374 27.42 8.35 -7.44
C GLY A 374 28.09 8.67 -8.76
#